data_f97f06b84ef3b75adcbc7bf1314d127d
#
_entry.id   f97f06b84ef3b75adcbc7bf1314d127d
#
_cell.length_a   1.000
_cell.length_b   1.000
_cell.length_c   1.000
_cell.angle_alpha   90.00
_cell.angle_beta   90.00
_cell.angle_gamma   90.00
#
_symmetry.space_group_name_H-M   'P 1'
#
loop_
_entity.id
_entity.type
_entity.pdbx_description
1 polymer ?
#
loop_
_entity_poly.entity_id
_entity_poly.type
_entity_poly.pdbx_seq_one_letter_code
_entity_poly.pdbx_strand_id
1 'polypeptide(L)'
;MRSPIIAANLLFLPLSLALTGCGKPYLDVAPPLTTIGQVTPVAVHVQDSHGVSKLTASLAQNGAQYQVWQTTTALKSADTTFNFNVGAKTTPQLRDGSARLIIEATSGGLFHSTTHWEREVNVVTQPPVVSADSDQHYLYLGMADLATMNVTGPYTSAGVRVGNQTFRAWQMPAGKPGLFSLFAFAWNMPAGTTPLVYASNGAGSDVTTPLTVVFPKKEQPVYTQHEIQITDQFMQKVLGELDPNGSGDPVERFVKINTEMRQANNKTLADLRLKTADRFLWHQPFTRQSHSQAEATFADVRSYIYHGKKIDQQVHLGYDLAVTQHVGVEASNDGRVVWAAPLGIYGNCIVVDHGYGLQTIYGHMSRIDVHEGDTVKRSQIMGLSGMTGMAGGDHVHFAMQLDGVQIDPKEWWDAHWIQDHVVRRVDLPGFGK
;
A
#
# COMPACT_ATOMS: atom_id res chain seq x y z
N MET A 1 6.34 -35.84 -1.37
CA MET A 1 7.01 -35.35 -0.15
C MET A 1 7.88 -34.17 -0.53
N ARG A 2 7.43 -32.96 -0.35
CA ARG A 2 8.23 -31.72 -0.37
C ARG A 2 7.63 -30.80 0.68
N SER A 3 8.42 -30.46 1.69
CA SER A 3 8.07 -29.66 2.83
C SER A 3 7.80 -28.20 2.46
N PRO A 4 6.91 -27.49 3.16
CA PRO A 4 6.69 -26.07 2.95
C PRO A 4 7.81 -25.26 3.60
N ILE A 5 8.33 -24.28 2.86
CA ILE A 5 9.26 -23.27 3.37
C ILE A 5 8.42 -22.24 4.12
N ILE A 6 8.51 -22.27 5.43
CA ILE A 6 7.98 -21.25 6.33
C ILE A 6 8.94 -20.06 6.27
N ALA A 7 8.48 -18.95 5.72
CA ALA A 7 9.18 -17.67 5.82
C ALA A 7 9.04 -17.17 7.25
N ALA A 8 10.06 -17.38 8.07
CA ALA A 8 10.15 -16.84 9.39
C ALA A 8 10.51 -15.35 9.31
N ASN A 9 9.61 -14.50 9.78
CA ASN A 9 9.93 -13.13 10.16
C ASN A 9 10.94 -13.17 11.31
N LEU A 10 12.20 -12.95 11.00
CA LEU A 10 13.24 -12.74 12.01
C LEU A 10 13.04 -11.37 12.63
N LEU A 11 12.36 -11.33 13.77
CA LEU A 11 12.57 -10.27 14.75
C LEU A 11 14.02 -10.42 15.23
N PHE A 12 14.89 -9.53 14.82
CA PHE A 12 16.21 -9.37 15.44
C PHE A 12 16.02 -8.79 16.83
N LEU A 13 15.95 -9.66 17.84
CA LEU A 13 16.32 -9.26 19.19
C LEU A 13 17.85 -9.07 19.20
N PRO A 14 18.37 -7.92 19.63
CA PRO A 14 19.79 -7.77 19.82
C PRO A 14 20.23 -8.70 20.97
N LEU A 15 20.99 -9.73 20.64
CA LEU A 15 21.71 -10.52 21.62
C LEU A 15 22.81 -9.63 22.19
N SER A 16 22.56 -9.02 23.34
CA SER A 16 23.57 -8.27 24.11
C SER A 16 24.61 -9.25 24.66
N LEU A 17 25.63 -9.54 23.87
CA LEU A 17 26.86 -10.11 24.39
C LEU A 17 27.64 -8.96 25.06
N ALA A 18 27.64 -8.93 26.38
CA ALA A 18 28.57 -8.14 27.17
C ALA A 18 29.99 -8.68 26.95
N LEU A 19 30.70 -8.17 25.95
CA LEU A 19 32.13 -8.36 25.77
C LEU A 19 32.86 -7.33 26.64
N THR A 20 33.19 -7.70 27.86
CA THR A 20 34.21 -7.03 28.69
C THR A 20 35.59 -7.37 28.14
N GLY A 21 36.19 -6.49 27.38
CA GLY A 21 37.54 -6.64 26.87
C GLY A 21 37.83 -5.57 25.79
N CYS A 22 39.07 -5.13 25.64
CA CYS A 22 39.56 -4.11 24.69
C CYS A 22 38.94 -4.25 23.27
N GLY A 23 37.68 -3.92 23.12
CA GLY A 23 36.90 -4.06 21.90
C GLY A 23 37.03 -2.82 21.02
N LYS A 24 36.99 -3.01 19.71
CA LYS A 24 36.79 -1.92 18.76
C LYS A 24 35.31 -1.49 18.82
N PRO A 25 34.99 -0.21 18.56
CA PRO A 25 33.60 0.21 18.42
C PRO A 25 32.82 -0.67 17.43
N TYR A 26 31.59 -1.04 17.75
CA TYR A 26 30.67 -1.64 16.80
C TYR A 26 29.97 -0.51 16.03
N LEU A 27 29.84 -0.68 14.71
CA LEU A 27 29.17 0.28 13.82
C LEU A 27 28.02 -0.40 13.08
N ASP A 28 26.86 0.23 13.10
CA ASP A 28 25.73 -0.08 12.24
C ASP A 28 25.18 1.16 11.56
N VAL A 29 24.91 1.06 10.25
CA VAL A 29 24.40 2.17 9.42
C VAL A 29 23.02 1.79 8.90
N ALA A 30 21.99 2.45 9.41
CA ALA A 30 20.60 2.20 9.07
C ALA A 30 19.89 3.48 8.58
N PRO A 31 19.01 3.38 7.58
CA PRO A 31 18.79 2.21 6.69
C PRO A 31 20.00 1.95 5.79
N PRO A 32 20.09 0.75 5.15
CA PRO A 32 21.18 0.45 4.24
C PRO A 32 21.24 1.46 3.10
N LEU A 33 22.29 2.29 3.09
CA LEU A 33 22.46 3.36 2.12
C LEU A 33 23.01 2.79 0.81
N THR A 34 22.29 2.96 -0.30
CA THR A 34 22.71 2.53 -1.64
C THR A 34 22.88 3.72 -2.59
N THR A 35 22.23 4.86 -2.29
CA THR A 35 22.24 6.04 -3.15
C THR A 35 22.42 7.30 -2.31
N ILE A 36 23.21 8.24 -2.81
CA ILE A 36 23.45 9.56 -2.22
C ILE A 36 23.04 10.64 -3.23
N GLY A 37 22.20 11.58 -2.78
CA GLY A 37 21.70 12.68 -3.61
C GLY A 37 22.29 14.03 -3.25
N GLN A 38 21.46 15.06 -3.37
CA GLN A 38 21.80 16.42 -2.95
C GLN A 38 21.95 16.51 -1.43
N VAL A 39 21.02 15.91 -0.70
CA VAL A 39 21.01 15.81 0.77
C VAL A 39 20.46 14.45 1.15
N THR A 40 21.27 13.58 1.71
CA THR A 40 20.88 12.23 2.11
C THR A 40 21.15 12.06 3.60
N PRO A 41 20.14 11.80 4.43
CA PRO A 41 20.34 11.56 5.85
C PRO A 41 21.03 10.21 6.09
N VAL A 42 21.93 10.17 7.04
CA VAL A 42 22.67 9.00 7.48
C VAL A 42 22.53 8.89 9.00
N ALA A 43 22.12 7.74 9.49
CA ALA A 43 22.12 7.39 10.91
C ALA A 43 23.18 6.31 11.14
N VAL A 44 24.11 6.59 12.05
CA VAL A 44 25.19 5.66 12.43
C VAL A 44 25.02 5.33 13.90
N HIS A 45 24.69 4.09 14.20
CA HIS A 45 24.65 3.57 15.55
C HIS A 45 26.00 3.01 15.95
N VAL A 46 26.54 3.48 17.07
CA VAL A 46 27.84 3.09 17.60
C VAL A 46 27.69 2.55 19.00
N GLN A 47 28.26 1.38 19.25
CA GLN A 47 28.37 0.80 20.59
C GLN A 47 29.86 0.64 20.97
N ASP A 48 30.24 1.25 22.08
CA ASP A 48 31.58 1.13 22.68
C ASP A 48 31.51 1.37 24.19
N SER A 49 32.02 0.45 24.99
CA SER A 49 31.97 0.54 26.47
C SER A 49 32.68 1.76 27.06
N HIS A 50 33.59 2.37 26.31
CA HIS A 50 34.36 3.57 26.70
C HIS A 50 33.86 4.85 26.03
N GLY A 51 32.76 4.75 25.24
CA GLY A 51 32.25 5.82 24.42
C GLY A 51 33.10 6.07 23.17
N VAL A 52 32.74 7.11 22.43
CA VAL A 52 33.35 7.46 21.14
C VAL A 52 34.14 8.76 21.27
N SER A 53 35.46 8.70 21.05
CA SER A 53 36.31 9.89 21.04
C SER A 53 36.24 10.65 19.73
N LYS A 54 36.03 9.95 18.60
CA LYS A 54 35.91 10.55 17.27
C LYS A 54 35.08 9.63 16.37
N LEU A 55 34.16 10.23 15.62
CA LEU A 55 33.50 9.60 14.48
C LEU A 55 33.70 10.51 13.28
N THR A 56 34.10 9.94 12.16
CA THR A 56 34.24 10.65 10.88
C THR A 56 33.42 9.91 9.80
N ALA A 57 32.87 10.69 8.88
CA ALA A 57 32.32 10.20 7.64
C ALA A 57 32.98 10.87 6.46
N SER A 58 33.34 10.07 5.46
CA SER A 58 34.02 10.54 4.23
C SER A 58 33.36 9.88 3.01
N LEU A 59 33.38 10.57 1.88
CA LEU A 59 33.01 10.05 0.57
C LEU A 59 34.27 10.00 -0.30
N ALA A 60 34.56 8.79 -0.82
CA ALA A 60 35.63 8.57 -1.77
C ALA A 60 35.06 8.39 -3.18
N GLN A 61 35.54 9.20 -4.13
CA GLN A 61 35.14 9.15 -5.53
C GLN A 61 36.29 9.58 -6.44
N ASN A 62 36.51 8.89 -7.54
CA ASN A 62 37.52 9.21 -8.55
C ASN A 62 38.92 9.43 -7.98
N GLY A 63 39.31 8.66 -6.97
CA GLY A 63 40.63 8.77 -6.32
C GLY A 63 40.76 9.89 -5.29
N ALA A 64 39.74 10.71 -5.09
CA ALA A 64 39.71 11.75 -4.05
C ALA A 64 38.80 11.28 -2.89
N GLN A 65 39.17 11.71 -1.68
CA GLN A 65 38.37 11.48 -0.48
C GLN A 65 37.97 12.81 0.16
N TYR A 66 36.69 12.98 0.41
CA TYR A 66 36.08 14.18 0.97
C TYR A 66 35.53 13.86 2.35
N GLN A 67 36.05 14.51 3.40
CA GLN A 67 35.42 14.41 4.71
C GLN A 67 34.13 15.20 4.71
N VAL A 68 33.01 14.51 4.95
CA VAL A 68 31.65 15.07 4.86
C VAL A 68 31.06 15.40 6.21
N TRP A 69 31.54 14.74 7.26
CA TRP A 69 31.09 14.98 8.62
C TRP A 69 32.09 14.43 9.65
N GLN A 70 32.11 15.05 10.85
CA GLN A 70 32.85 14.55 12.01
C GLN A 70 32.17 14.97 13.32
N THR A 71 32.40 14.22 14.38
CA THR A 71 32.01 14.66 15.73
C THR A 71 32.78 15.89 16.16
N THR A 72 32.10 16.83 16.82
CA THR A 72 32.72 18.03 17.41
C THR A 72 33.19 17.80 18.85
N THR A 73 32.63 16.78 19.53
CA THR A 73 32.90 16.47 20.93
C THR A 73 32.95 14.95 21.13
N ALA A 74 33.86 14.49 21.99
CA ALA A 74 33.88 13.11 22.44
C ALA A 74 32.65 12.79 23.32
N LEU A 75 32.04 11.63 23.10
CA LEU A 75 30.87 11.17 23.84
C LEU A 75 31.23 10.01 24.74
N LYS A 76 30.83 10.10 26.01
CA LYS A 76 31.05 9.05 27.02
C LYS A 76 29.98 7.96 27.06
N SER A 77 28.90 8.12 26.29
CA SER A 77 27.85 7.11 26.23
C SER A 77 28.35 5.87 25.52
N ALA A 78 28.09 4.72 26.12
CA ALA A 78 28.45 3.42 25.54
C ALA A 78 27.60 3.02 24.33
N ASP A 79 26.47 3.69 24.12
CA ASP A 79 25.52 3.46 23.04
C ASP A 79 25.01 4.82 22.52
N THR A 80 25.22 5.10 21.25
CA THR A 80 24.90 6.42 20.68
C THR A 80 24.58 6.31 19.19
N THR A 81 23.55 7.05 18.75
CA THR A 81 23.27 7.23 17.32
C THR A 81 23.64 8.62 16.89
N PHE A 82 24.45 8.71 15.85
CA PHE A 82 24.83 9.97 15.18
C PHE A 82 24.00 10.15 13.92
N ASN A 83 23.38 11.32 13.79
CA ASN A 83 22.59 11.69 12.62
C ASN A 83 23.26 12.85 11.90
N PHE A 84 23.51 12.70 10.61
CA PHE A 84 24.09 13.74 9.77
C PHE A 84 23.63 13.60 8.32
N ASN A 85 23.90 14.60 7.49
CA ASN A 85 23.58 14.56 6.08
C ASN A 85 24.86 14.46 5.25
N VAL A 86 24.77 13.66 4.17
CA VAL A 86 25.80 13.57 3.13
C VAL A 86 25.18 13.93 1.77
N GLY A 87 26.00 14.37 0.80
CA GLY A 87 25.50 14.64 -0.54
C GLY A 87 26.18 15.84 -1.22
N ALA A 88 25.73 16.12 -2.44
CA ALA A 88 26.37 17.16 -3.27
C ALA A 88 26.18 18.57 -2.70
N LYS A 89 25.15 18.84 -1.91
CA LYS A 89 24.98 20.16 -1.26
C LYS A 89 26.03 20.41 -0.20
N THR A 90 26.50 19.38 0.50
CA THR A 90 27.59 19.47 1.48
C THR A 90 28.98 19.23 0.87
N THR A 91 29.04 18.56 -0.27
CA THR A 91 30.25 18.17 -0.98
C THR A 91 30.08 18.46 -2.48
N PRO A 92 30.22 19.71 -2.93
CA PRO A 92 29.95 20.12 -4.32
C PRO A 92 30.87 19.48 -5.38
N GLN A 93 31.95 18.82 -4.93
CA GLN A 93 32.87 18.09 -5.80
C GLN A 93 32.32 16.73 -6.27
N LEU A 94 31.30 16.18 -5.60
CA LEU A 94 30.69 14.92 -6.00
C LEU A 94 30.07 15.02 -7.40
N ARG A 95 30.20 13.96 -8.15
CA ARG A 95 29.62 13.78 -9.49
C ARG A 95 28.75 12.52 -9.50
N ASP A 96 27.78 12.46 -10.38
CA ASP A 96 26.95 11.26 -10.55
C ASP A 96 27.83 10.04 -10.90
N GLY A 97 27.52 8.89 -10.31
CA GLY A 97 28.25 7.63 -10.48
C GLY A 97 28.68 6.99 -9.16
N SER A 98 29.50 5.96 -9.25
CA SER A 98 29.93 5.18 -8.08
C SER A 98 30.82 6.01 -7.14
N ALA A 99 30.60 5.83 -5.84
CA ALA A 99 31.42 6.38 -4.76
C ALA A 99 31.44 5.38 -3.60
N ARG A 100 32.32 5.60 -2.60
CA ARG A 100 32.31 4.85 -1.34
C ARG A 100 32.03 5.78 -0.18
N LEU A 101 31.04 5.41 0.63
CA LEU A 101 30.86 6.02 1.95
C LEU A 101 31.72 5.25 2.95
N ILE A 102 32.55 5.98 3.67
CA ILE A 102 33.53 5.49 4.63
C ILE A 102 33.19 6.11 5.98
N ILE A 103 33.05 5.28 7.01
CA ILE A 103 32.77 5.72 8.37
C ILE A 103 33.81 5.10 9.29
N GLU A 104 34.43 5.94 10.10
CA GLU A 104 35.45 5.52 11.07
C GLU A 104 35.07 6.01 12.47
N ALA A 105 34.98 5.06 13.40
CA ALA A 105 34.73 5.35 14.81
C ALA A 105 35.95 4.99 15.66
N THR A 106 36.44 5.93 16.47
CA THR A 106 37.53 5.74 17.39
C THR A 106 37.01 5.69 18.82
N SER A 107 37.36 4.61 19.54
CA SER A 107 37.03 4.40 20.94
C SER A 107 37.55 5.52 21.85
N GLY A 108 36.81 5.85 22.90
CA GLY A 108 37.24 6.69 24.00
C GLY A 108 38.19 6.00 25.00
N GLY A 109 38.45 4.69 24.84
CA GLY A 109 39.36 3.94 25.70
C GLY A 109 40.83 4.28 25.49
N LEU A 110 41.69 3.78 26.37
CA LEU A 110 43.14 4.10 26.41
C LEU A 110 43.89 3.79 25.09
N PHE A 111 43.46 2.78 24.36
CA PHE A 111 44.11 2.34 23.13
C PHE A 111 43.62 3.03 21.87
N HIS A 112 42.56 3.86 21.96
CA HIS A 112 41.97 4.59 20.83
C HIS A 112 41.72 3.70 19.60
N SER A 113 41.28 2.45 19.81
CA SER A 113 41.02 1.52 18.71
C SER A 113 39.98 2.08 17.75
N THR A 114 40.20 1.89 16.44
CA THR A 114 39.33 2.41 15.40
C THR A 114 38.68 1.29 14.64
N THR A 115 37.38 1.42 14.40
CA THR A 115 36.58 0.56 13.49
C THR A 115 36.36 1.34 12.21
N HIS A 116 36.60 0.66 11.11
CA HIS A 116 36.36 1.14 9.74
C HIS A 116 35.18 0.39 9.14
N TRP A 117 34.24 1.13 8.56
CA TRP A 117 33.10 0.63 7.83
C TRP A 117 33.04 1.34 6.47
N GLU A 118 32.84 0.59 5.39
CA GLU A 118 32.69 1.17 4.07
C GLU A 118 31.59 0.47 3.25
N ARG A 119 30.98 1.22 2.36
CA ARG A 119 29.98 0.73 1.40
C ARG A 119 30.05 1.47 0.09
N GLU A 120 29.92 0.74 -1.00
CA GLU A 120 29.67 1.33 -2.29
C GLU A 120 28.27 1.93 -2.35
N VAL A 121 28.20 3.16 -2.88
CA VAL A 121 26.99 3.95 -3.06
C VAL A 121 26.99 4.55 -4.45
N ASN A 122 25.79 4.79 -5.00
CA ASN A 122 25.66 5.52 -6.25
C ASN A 122 25.30 6.99 -5.96
N VAL A 123 26.08 7.92 -6.46
CA VAL A 123 25.78 9.36 -6.34
C VAL A 123 24.85 9.75 -7.48
N VAL A 124 23.69 10.33 -7.14
CA VAL A 124 22.67 10.79 -8.08
C VAL A 124 22.25 12.20 -7.67
N THR A 125 22.88 13.21 -8.26
CA THR A 125 22.69 14.61 -7.87
C THR A 125 21.62 15.31 -8.69
N GLN A 126 21.33 14.80 -9.88
CA GLN A 126 20.33 15.37 -10.76
C GLN A 126 18.93 14.89 -10.36
N PRO A 127 17.97 15.81 -10.17
CA PRO A 127 16.57 15.40 -10.01
C PRO A 127 16.01 14.81 -11.31
N PRO A 128 15.06 13.90 -11.23
CA PRO A 128 14.28 13.53 -12.41
C PRO A 128 13.47 14.72 -12.91
N VAL A 129 13.03 14.65 -14.15
CA VAL A 129 12.01 15.56 -14.70
C VAL A 129 10.76 14.76 -14.98
N VAL A 130 9.60 15.20 -14.48
CA VAL A 130 8.32 14.57 -14.70
C VAL A 130 7.34 15.52 -15.34
N SER A 131 6.63 15.05 -16.37
CA SER A 131 5.51 15.76 -16.98
C SER A 131 4.26 14.87 -16.92
N ALA A 132 3.14 15.49 -16.53
CA ALA A 132 1.82 14.87 -16.61
C ALA A 132 1.31 14.91 -18.04
N ASP A 133 0.28 14.09 -18.33
CA ASP A 133 -0.52 14.25 -19.55
C ASP A 133 -1.23 15.62 -19.56
N SER A 134 -1.77 15.97 -20.72
CA SER A 134 -2.55 17.20 -20.92
C SER A 134 -4.04 17.00 -20.76
N ASP A 135 -4.48 15.78 -20.38
CA ASP A 135 -5.88 15.44 -20.26
C ASP A 135 -6.52 16.15 -19.06
N GLN A 136 -7.81 16.41 -19.19
CA GLN A 136 -8.63 16.90 -18.10
C GLN A 136 -9.24 15.70 -17.35
N HIS A 137 -8.94 15.58 -16.06
CA HIS A 137 -9.44 14.52 -15.20
C HIS A 137 -10.67 15.00 -14.44
N TYR A 138 -11.81 14.34 -14.63
CA TYR A 138 -13.05 14.61 -13.89
C TYR A 138 -13.10 13.68 -12.68
N LEU A 139 -12.92 14.23 -11.47
CA LEU A 139 -12.76 13.44 -10.26
C LEU A 139 -14.00 13.50 -9.36
N TYR A 140 -14.41 12.34 -8.90
CA TYR A 140 -15.47 12.13 -7.92
C TYR A 140 -14.90 11.40 -6.69
N LEU A 141 -15.52 11.61 -5.53
CA LEU A 141 -15.17 10.84 -4.33
C LEU A 141 -15.49 9.35 -4.56
N GLY A 142 -14.53 8.49 -4.25
CA GLY A 142 -14.65 7.04 -4.41
C GLY A 142 -14.24 6.48 -5.77
N MET A 143 -13.94 7.32 -6.76
CA MET A 143 -13.57 6.85 -8.10
C MET A 143 -12.11 6.42 -8.23
N ALA A 144 -11.79 5.80 -9.36
CA ALA A 144 -10.43 5.65 -9.88
C ALA A 144 -10.30 6.36 -11.24
N ASP A 145 -9.06 6.73 -11.59
CA ASP A 145 -8.74 7.23 -12.94
C ASP A 145 -7.34 6.76 -13.34
N LEU A 146 -6.93 7.06 -14.57
CA LEU A 146 -5.62 6.73 -15.09
C LEU A 146 -4.94 8.01 -15.61
N ALA A 147 -3.72 8.25 -15.14
CA ALA A 147 -2.85 9.30 -15.65
C ALA A 147 -1.69 8.68 -16.45
N THR A 148 -1.30 9.34 -17.53
CA THR A 148 -0.06 9.05 -18.23
C THR A 148 0.99 10.10 -17.90
N MET A 149 2.26 9.71 -17.98
CA MET A 149 3.36 10.59 -17.63
C MET A 149 4.64 10.24 -18.37
N ASN A 150 5.51 11.24 -18.55
CA ASN A 150 6.88 11.02 -19.00
C ASN A 150 7.84 11.39 -17.89
N VAL A 151 8.82 10.52 -17.67
CA VAL A 151 9.90 10.73 -16.70
C VAL A 151 11.22 10.64 -17.43
N THR A 152 12.07 11.64 -17.28
CA THR A 152 13.43 11.65 -17.82
C THR A 152 14.44 11.90 -16.71
N GLY A 153 15.69 11.50 -16.94
CA GLY A 153 16.72 11.50 -15.91
C GLY A 153 16.64 10.26 -15.00
N PRO A 154 17.53 10.17 -14.01
CA PRO A 154 17.57 9.02 -13.10
C PRO A 154 16.41 9.05 -12.12
N TYR A 155 15.63 7.98 -12.07
CA TYR A 155 14.57 7.80 -11.07
C TYR A 155 14.50 6.34 -10.60
N THR A 156 14.03 6.14 -9.37
CA THR A 156 13.81 4.83 -8.74
C THR A 156 12.32 4.52 -8.56
N SER A 157 11.49 5.56 -8.48
CA SER A 157 10.04 5.42 -8.40
C SER A 157 9.34 6.59 -9.08
N ALA A 158 8.17 6.30 -9.65
CA ALA A 158 7.27 7.28 -10.23
C ALA A 158 5.82 6.85 -10.02
N GLY A 159 4.87 7.77 -10.17
CA GLY A 159 3.46 7.48 -10.05
C GLY A 159 2.60 8.70 -9.79
N VAL A 160 1.44 8.48 -9.16
CA VAL A 160 0.52 9.53 -8.74
C VAL A 160 0.41 9.54 -7.22
N ARG A 161 0.43 10.73 -6.62
CA ARG A 161 0.12 10.97 -5.20
C ARG A 161 -1.22 11.69 -5.09
N VAL A 162 -2.09 11.19 -4.22
CA VAL A 162 -3.40 11.78 -3.91
C VAL A 162 -3.51 11.90 -2.39
N GLY A 163 -3.35 13.10 -1.87
CA GLY A 163 -3.20 13.30 -0.42
C GLY A 163 -2.02 12.51 0.13
N ASN A 164 -2.28 11.60 1.07
CA ASN A 164 -1.28 10.70 1.67
C ASN A 164 -1.16 9.34 0.96
N GLN A 165 -1.96 9.09 -0.08
CA GLN A 165 -1.90 7.86 -0.87
C GLN A 165 -0.89 7.99 -2.01
N THR A 166 -0.21 6.88 -2.33
CA THR A 166 0.75 6.82 -3.43
C THR A 166 0.45 5.62 -4.29
N PHE A 167 0.28 5.88 -5.59
CA PHE A 167 -0.01 4.90 -6.63
C PHE A 167 1.19 4.82 -7.56
N ARG A 168 1.72 3.62 -7.76
CA ARG A 168 2.92 3.44 -8.58
C ARG A 168 2.63 3.57 -10.06
N ALA A 169 3.63 4.06 -10.80
CA ALA A 169 3.59 4.03 -12.24
C ALA A 169 4.13 2.70 -12.80
N TRP A 170 3.65 2.37 -13.97
CA TRP A 170 4.00 1.19 -14.75
C TRP A 170 4.44 1.61 -16.15
N GLN A 171 5.21 0.77 -16.82
CA GLN A 171 5.55 0.98 -18.23
C GLN A 171 4.28 0.92 -19.09
N MET A 172 4.19 1.78 -20.09
CA MET A 172 3.08 1.73 -21.04
C MET A 172 3.01 0.35 -21.72
N PRO A 173 1.80 -0.22 -21.88
CA PRO A 173 1.62 -1.50 -22.59
C PRO A 173 2.17 -1.44 -24.03
N ALA A 174 2.42 -2.63 -24.61
CA ALA A 174 2.87 -2.80 -26.00
C ALA A 174 4.17 -2.04 -26.36
N GLY A 175 5.02 -1.74 -25.35
CA GLY A 175 6.31 -1.10 -25.59
C GLY A 175 6.21 0.39 -26.01
N LYS A 176 5.09 1.03 -25.81
CA LYS A 176 4.94 2.48 -26.00
C LYS A 176 5.84 3.25 -25.04
N PRO A 177 6.35 4.42 -25.41
CA PRO A 177 7.13 5.25 -24.52
C PRO A 177 6.25 5.86 -23.42
N GLY A 178 6.85 6.14 -22.26
CA GLY A 178 6.19 6.74 -21.12
C GLY A 178 5.71 5.74 -20.09
N LEU A 179 5.09 6.28 -19.07
CA LEU A 179 4.54 5.55 -17.93
C LEU A 179 3.05 5.87 -17.80
N PHE A 180 2.31 4.98 -17.13
CA PHE A 180 0.97 5.26 -16.67
C PHE A 180 0.81 4.85 -15.20
N SER A 181 -0.14 5.45 -14.53
CA SER A 181 -0.55 5.07 -13.18
C SER A 181 -2.06 5.08 -13.09
N LEU A 182 -2.64 3.96 -12.69
CA LEU A 182 -3.99 3.97 -12.13
C LEU A 182 -3.91 4.62 -10.76
N PHE A 183 -4.86 5.46 -10.40
CA PHE A 183 -4.93 6.08 -9.09
C PHE A 183 -6.38 6.17 -8.59
N ALA A 184 -6.56 6.13 -7.28
CA ALA A 184 -7.86 6.23 -6.64
C ALA A 184 -8.03 7.60 -5.95
N PHE A 185 -9.25 8.11 -6.01
CA PHE A 185 -9.67 9.30 -5.26
C PHE A 185 -10.63 8.85 -4.17
N ALA A 186 -10.10 8.56 -2.97
CA ALA A 186 -10.84 7.90 -1.90
C ALA A 186 -12.15 8.62 -1.55
N TRP A 187 -13.15 7.87 -1.09
CA TRP A 187 -14.49 8.38 -0.74
C TRP A 187 -14.48 9.54 0.28
N ASN A 188 -13.49 9.59 1.14
CA ASN A 188 -13.32 10.60 2.19
C ASN A 188 -12.18 11.58 1.92
N MET A 189 -11.75 11.70 0.67
CA MET A 189 -10.68 12.63 0.30
C MET A 189 -11.10 14.07 0.60
N PRO A 190 -10.25 14.87 1.26
CA PRO A 190 -10.52 16.26 1.53
C PRO A 190 -10.80 17.06 0.25
N ALA A 191 -11.80 17.94 0.29
CA ALA A 191 -12.12 18.83 -0.82
C ALA A 191 -10.89 19.64 -1.25
N GLY A 192 -10.67 19.76 -2.57
CA GLY A 192 -9.56 20.51 -3.15
C GLY A 192 -8.23 19.74 -3.19
N THR A 193 -8.20 18.48 -2.79
CA THR A 193 -7.01 17.63 -2.96
C THR A 193 -6.72 17.46 -4.45
N THR A 194 -5.55 17.92 -4.89
CA THR A 194 -5.11 17.79 -6.29
C THR A 194 -4.14 16.61 -6.41
N PRO A 195 -4.43 15.63 -7.28
CA PRO A 195 -3.47 14.58 -7.59
C PRO A 195 -2.21 15.14 -8.25
N LEU A 196 -1.05 14.61 -7.86
CA LEU A 196 0.26 15.01 -8.35
C LEU A 196 0.94 13.80 -9.01
N VAL A 197 1.34 13.89 -10.27
CA VAL A 197 2.34 12.95 -10.78
C VAL A 197 3.67 13.26 -10.09
N TYR A 198 4.43 12.22 -9.77
CA TYR A 198 5.71 12.37 -9.12
C TYR A 198 6.77 11.45 -9.75
N ALA A 199 8.02 11.86 -9.62
CA ALA A 199 9.17 11.00 -9.81
C ALA A 199 10.19 11.26 -8.70
N SER A 200 10.81 10.19 -8.19
CA SER A 200 11.82 10.24 -7.14
C SER A 200 13.07 9.50 -7.57
N ASN A 201 14.24 10.07 -7.32
CA ASN A 201 15.50 9.37 -7.56
C ASN A 201 15.96 8.51 -6.36
N GLY A 202 15.15 8.42 -5.28
CA GLY A 202 15.50 7.68 -4.07
C GLY A 202 16.62 8.33 -3.22
N ALA A 203 17.14 9.47 -3.66
CA ALA A 203 18.25 10.17 -3.03
C ALA A 203 17.86 11.57 -2.51
N GLY A 204 16.57 11.74 -2.16
CA GLY A 204 16.04 12.99 -1.60
C GLY A 204 15.63 14.02 -2.66
N SER A 205 15.56 13.65 -3.93
CA SER A 205 15.04 14.52 -4.99
C SER A 205 13.72 13.97 -5.50
N ASP A 206 12.63 14.49 -4.93
CA ASP A 206 11.25 14.24 -5.38
C ASP A 206 10.78 15.44 -6.20
N VAL A 207 10.28 15.17 -7.39
CA VAL A 207 9.69 16.18 -8.27
C VAL A 207 8.24 15.84 -8.51
N THR A 208 7.37 16.84 -8.51
CA THR A 208 5.92 16.66 -8.71
C THR A 208 5.38 17.65 -9.72
N THR A 209 4.34 17.24 -10.45
CA THR A 209 3.57 18.07 -11.37
C THR A 209 2.07 17.79 -11.14
N PRO A 210 1.22 18.81 -10.94
CA PRO A 210 -0.20 18.59 -10.74
C PRO A 210 -0.88 18.08 -12.00
N LEU A 211 -1.88 17.20 -11.84
CA LEU A 211 -2.83 16.85 -12.89
C LEU A 211 -3.83 18.00 -13.11
N THR A 212 -4.31 18.16 -14.33
CA THR A 212 -5.42 19.07 -14.63
C THR A 212 -6.73 18.42 -14.25
N VAL A 213 -7.34 18.86 -13.15
CA VAL A 213 -8.52 18.22 -12.56
C VAL A 213 -9.73 19.13 -12.55
N VAL A 214 -10.91 18.53 -12.69
CA VAL A 214 -12.22 19.14 -12.48
C VAL A 214 -13.00 18.33 -11.46
N PHE A 215 -13.59 19.00 -10.49
CA PHE A 215 -14.51 18.41 -9.52
C PHE A 215 -15.93 18.87 -9.85
N PRO A 216 -16.74 18.08 -10.58
CA PRO A 216 -18.07 18.47 -10.95
C PRO A 216 -18.98 18.53 -9.73
N LYS A 217 -19.38 19.74 -9.31
CA LYS A 217 -20.14 19.96 -8.07
C LYS A 217 -21.49 19.24 -8.03
N LYS A 218 -22.15 19.11 -9.19
CA LYS A 218 -23.48 18.49 -9.31
C LYS A 218 -23.44 16.95 -9.35
N GLU A 219 -22.28 16.38 -9.59
CA GLU A 219 -22.10 14.95 -9.83
C GLU A 219 -21.31 14.26 -8.72
N GLN A 220 -20.89 15.03 -7.70
CA GLN A 220 -20.25 14.41 -6.53
C GLN A 220 -21.25 13.47 -5.83
N PRO A 221 -20.86 12.23 -5.49
CA PRO A 221 -21.76 11.29 -4.87
C PRO A 221 -22.23 11.82 -3.51
N VAL A 222 -23.53 11.69 -3.25
CA VAL A 222 -24.12 11.90 -1.94
C VAL A 222 -24.23 10.52 -1.30
N TYR A 223 -23.43 10.29 -0.28
CA TYR A 223 -23.45 9.02 0.44
C TYR A 223 -24.65 8.92 1.35
N THR A 224 -25.38 7.82 1.23
CA THR A 224 -26.56 7.53 2.03
C THR A 224 -26.19 7.25 3.48
N GLN A 225 -27.11 7.59 4.38
CA GLN A 225 -27.00 7.25 5.79
C GLN A 225 -28.10 6.25 6.14
N HIS A 226 -27.72 5.14 6.74
CA HIS A 226 -28.64 4.08 7.13
C HIS A 226 -28.50 3.76 8.61
N GLU A 227 -29.63 3.49 9.24
CA GLU A 227 -29.67 2.86 10.56
C GLU A 227 -29.81 1.36 10.40
N ILE A 228 -28.84 0.62 10.91
CA ILE A 228 -28.87 -0.85 10.94
C ILE A 228 -29.36 -1.30 12.31
N GLN A 229 -30.56 -1.87 12.36
CA GLN A 229 -31.12 -2.40 13.58
C GLN A 229 -30.48 -3.76 13.92
N ILE A 230 -29.76 -3.82 15.03
CA ILE A 230 -29.12 -5.03 15.52
C ILE A 230 -30.12 -5.78 16.41
N THR A 231 -30.45 -6.99 15.99
CA THR A 231 -31.27 -7.91 16.81
C THR A 231 -30.38 -8.75 17.73
N ASP A 232 -30.95 -9.31 18.80
CA ASP A 232 -30.24 -10.23 19.70
C ASP A 232 -29.72 -11.45 18.93
N GLN A 233 -30.49 -11.95 17.97
CA GLN A 233 -30.08 -13.07 17.11
C GLN A 233 -28.86 -12.72 16.27
N PHE A 234 -28.83 -11.54 15.65
CA PHE A 234 -27.68 -11.08 14.87
C PHE A 234 -26.46 -10.87 15.76
N MET A 235 -26.64 -10.24 16.94
CA MET A 235 -25.60 -10.06 17.95
C MET A 235 -24.97 -11.41 18.31
N GLN A 236 -25.79 -12.40 18.70
CA GLN A 236 -25.34 -13.75 19.06
C GLN A 236 -24.62 -14.45 17.91
N LYS A 237 -25.12 -14.34 16.67
CA LYS A 237 -24.51 -14.92 15.46
C LYS A 237 -23.10 -14.35 15.25
N VAL A 238 -22.94 -13.02 15.28
CA VAL A 238 -21.67 -12.33 15.06
C VAL A 238 -20.66 -12.70 16.15
N LEU A 239 -21.07 -12.65 17.41
CA LEU A 239 -20.20 -13.01 18.54
C LEU A 239 -19.81 -14.50 18.52
N GLY A 240 -20.75 -15.38 18.20
CA GLY A 240 -20.50 -16.83 18.11
C GLY A 240 -19.54 -17.21 16.98
N GLU A 241 -19.55 -16.48 15.88
CA GLU A 241 -18.68 -16.74 14.73
C GLU A 241 -17.30 -16.05 14.86
N LEU A 242 -17.29 -14.78 15.27
CA LEU A 242 -16.07 -13.95 15.19
C LEU A 242 -15.32 -13.77 16.51
N ASP A 243 -15.98 -14.10 17.64
CA ASP A 243 -15.39 -14.03 18.97
C ASP A 243 -15.95 -15.14 19.90
N PRO A 244 -15.87 -16.44 19.50
CA PRO A 244 -16.52 -17.55 20.22
C PRO A 244 -16.05 -17.74 21.66
N ASN A 245 -14.82 -17.33 21.96
CA ASN A 245 -14.21 -17.49 23.29
C ASN A 245 -14.20 -16.18 24.08
N GLY A 246 -14.79 -15.11 23.55
CA GLY A 246 -14.85 -13.82 24.22
C GLY A 246 -15.75 -13.82 25.44
N SER A 247 -15.44 -12.99 26.43
CA SER A 247 -16.22 -12.79 27.65
C SER A 247 -16.49 -11.32 27.90
N GLY A 248 -17.50 -10.99 28.70
CA GLY A 248 -17.88 -9.62 29.04
C GLY A 248 -19.12 -9.15 28.29
N ASP A 249 -19.32 -7.83 28.23
CA ASP A 249 -20.50 -7.20 27.64
C ASP A 249 -20.61 -7.50 26.12
N PRO A 250 -21.73 -8.08 25.65
CA PRO A 250 -21.92 -8.37 24.23
C PRO A 250 -21.82 -7.15 23.33
N VAL A 251 -22.25 -5.96 23.78
CA VAL A 251 -22.18 -4.71 23.00
C VAL A 251 -20.74 -4.28 22.82
N GLU A 252 -19.93 -4.28 23.89
CA GLU A 252 -18.52 -3.92 23.81
C GLU A 252 -17.74 -4.87 22.87
N ARG A 253 -18.03 -6.17 22.95
CA ARG A 253 -17.43 -7.18 22.07
C ARG A 253 -17.81 -6.98 20.61
N PHE A 254 -19.10 -6.72 20.33
CA PHE A 254 -19.59 -6.40 18.99
C PHE A 254 -18.90 -5.14 18.43
N VAL A 255 -18.83 -4.07 19.20
CA VAL A 255 -18.17 -2.83 18.81
C VAL A 255 -16.69 -3.08 18.50
N LYS A 256 -16.00 -3.87 19.32
CA LYS A 256 -14.61 -4.26 19.07
C LYS A 256 -14.43 -5.02 17.75
N ILE A 257 -15.31 -5.96 17.43
CA ILE A 257 -15.33 -6.64 16.13
C ILE A 257 -15.54 -5.62 15.01
N ASN A 258 -16.54 -4.76 15.16
CA ASN A 258 -16.91 -3.80 14.11
C ASN A 258 -15.89 -2.66 13.92
N THR A 259 -14.98 -2.44 14.86
CA THR A 259 -13.91 -1.44 14.81
C THR A 259 -12.54 -2.07 14.60
N GLU A 260 -11.97 -2.74 15.60
CA GLU A 260 -10.59 -3.23 15.56
C GLU A 260 -10.41 -4.36 14.53
N MET A 261 -11.31 -5.37 14.53
CA MET A 261 -11.23 -6.45 13.55
C MET A 261 -11.47 -5.94 12.14
N ARG A 262 -12.43 -5.02 11.94
CA ARG A 262 -12.66 -4.36 10.64
C ARG A 262 -11.40 -3.65 10.15
N GLN A 263 -10.73 -2.89 10.99
CA GLN A 263 -9.47 -2.22 10.64
C GLN A 263 -8.37 -3.22 10.26
N ALA A 264 -8.23 -4.30 11.02
CA ALA A 264 -7.26 -5.36 10.72
C ALA A 264 -7.58 -6.06 9.40
N ASN A 265 -8.85 -6.37 9.11
CA ASN A 265 -9.26 -6.97 7.85
C ASN A 265 -9.04 -6.02 6.66
N ASN A 266 -9.38 -4.74 6.80
CA ASN A 266 -9.14 -3.73 5.76
C ASN A 266 -7.64 -3.56 5.50
N LYS A 267 -6.81 -3.63 6.53
CA LYS A 267 -5.36 -3.63 6.37
C LYS A 267 -4.87 -4.86 5.59
N THR A 268 -5.38 -6.05 5.92
CA THR A 268 -5.07 -7.28 5.19
C THR A 268 -5.41 -7.12 3.71
N LEU A 269 -6.62 -6.64 3.39
CA LEU A 269 -7.02 -6.37 2.01
C LEU A 269 -6.09 -5.37 1.32
N ALA A 270 -5.77 -4.27 1.98
CA ALA A 270 -4.86 -3.26 1.44
C ALA A 270 -3.45 -3.82 1.18
N ASP A 271 -2.95 -4.71 2.02
CA ASP A 271 -1.63 -5.33 1.87
C ASP A 271 -1.58 -6.30 0.66
N LEU A 272 -2.73 -6.84 0.22
CA LEU A 272 -2.82 -7.67 -1.00
C LEU A 272 -2.45 -6.91 -2.28
N ARG A 273 -2.40 -5.58 -2.27
CA ARG A 273 -1.87 -4.76 -3.38
C ARG A 273 -0.47 -5.19 -3.84
N LEU A 274 0.31 -5.81 -2.96
CA LEU A 274 1.66 -6.29 -3.27
C LEU A 274 1.64 -7.59 -4.11
N LYS A 275 0.50 -8.27 -4.20
CA LYS A 275 0.30 -9.50 -4.97
C LYS A 275 -0.33 -9.22 -6.34
N THR A 276 0.00 -8.11 -6.99
CA THR A 276 -0.58 -7.76 -8.30
C THR A 276 0.36 -8.06 -9.45
N ALA A 277 -0.21 -8.42 -10.61
CA ALA A 277 0.51 -8.59 -11.85
C ALA A 277 0.88 -7.23 -12.49
N ASP A 278 1.99 -7.19 -13.23
CA ASP A 278 2.48 -6.03 -13.98
C ASP A 278 1.93 -5.98 -15.43
N ARG A 279 0.71 -6.45 -15.60
CA ARG A 279 -0.04 -6.43 -16.86
C ARG A 279 -1.53 -6.45 -16.59
N PHE A 280 -2.34 -5.96 -17.54
CA PHE A 280 -3.80 -6.19 -17.51
C PHE A 280 -4.08 -7.69 -17.69
N LEU A 281 -4.88 -8.26 -16.80
CA LEU A 281 -5.33 -9.64 -16.87
C LEU A 281 -6.71 -9.75 -17.53
N TRP A 282 -7.35 -8.64 -17.86
CA TRP A 282 -8.70 -8.51 -18.37
C TRP A 282 -8.74 -7.73 -19.68
N HIS A 283 -9.76 -8.00 -20.51
CA HIS A 283 -9.95 -7.38 -21.83
C HIS A 283 -11.42 -7.04 -22.11
N GLN A 284 -12.28 -7.08 -21.10
CA GLN A 284 -13.70 -6.77 -21.22
C GLN A 284 -14.13 -5.95 -20.00
N PRO A 285 -15.31 -5.27 -20.05
CA PRO A 285 -15.88 -4.63 -18.87
C PRO A 285 -16.10 -5.62 -17.73
N PHE A 286 -15.99 -5.14 -16.51
CA PHE A 286 -16.33 -5.93 -15.33
C PHE A 286 -17.84 -6.20 -15.30
N THR A 287 -18.25 -7.30 -14.66
CA THR A 287 -19.66 -7.65 -14.49
C THR A 287 -20.08 -7.57 -13.04
N ARG A 288 -21.28 -7.09 -12.81
CA ARG A 288 -21.96 -7.25 -11.54
C ARG A 288 -22.46 -8.70 -11.43
N GLN A 289 -22.59 -9.22 -10.21
CA GLN A 289 -23.23 -10.52 -9.96
C GLN A 289 -24.57 -10.62 -10.68
N SER A 290 -24.75 -11.69 -11.47
CA SER A 290 -25.97 -11.91 -12.25
C SER A 290 -27.21 -12.02 -11.35
N HIS A 291 -28.34 -11.53 -11.83
CA HIS A 291 -29.64 -11.58 -11.14
C HIS A 291 -29.62 -11.03 -9.71
N SER A 292 -28.68 -10.11 -9.39
CA SER A 292 -28.59 -9.47 -8.08
C SER A 292 -29.32 -8.14 -8.03
N GLN A 293 -29.86 -7.81 -6.84
CA GLN A 293 -30.35 -6.49 -6.50
C GLN A 293 -29.35 -5.80 -5.57
N ALA A 294 -29.02 -4.55 -5.81
CA ALA A 294 -28.20 -3.79 -4.87
C ALA A 294 -29.06 -3.33 -3.69
N GLU A 295 -28.78 -3.84 -2.50
CA GLU A 295 -29.45 -3.45 -1.26
C GLU A 295 -28.67 -2.36 -0.53
N ALA A 296 -27.35 -2.29 -0.76
CA ALA A 296 -26.48 -1.25 -0.25
C ALA A 296 -25.40 -0.89 -1.27
N THR A 297 -24.94 0.34 -1.20
CA THR A 297 -24.00 0.90 -2.16
C THR A 297 -22.68 1.35 -1.49
N PHE A 298 -21.72 1.72 -2.33
CA PHE A 298 -20.42 2.17 -1.88
C PHE A 298 -20.52 3.44 -1.03
N ALA A 299 -19.75 3.48 0.06
CA ALA A 299 -19.64 4.56 1.03
C ALA A 299 -20.92 4.90 1.80
N ASP A 300 -21.91 3.96 1.86
CA ASP A 300 -23.05 4.09 2.79
C ASP A 300 -22.55 4.20 4.23
N VAL A 301 -23.00 5.24 4.93
CA VAL A 301 -22.71 5.47 6.36
C VAL A 301 -23.71 4.71 7.19
N ARG A 302 -23.29 3.70 7.93
CA ARG A 302 -24.14 2.79 8.70
C ARG A 302 -24.03 3.09 10.20
N SER A 303 -25.12 3.59 10.80
CA SER A 303 -25.26 3.69 12.25
C SER A 303 -25.87 2.40 12.80
N TYR A 304 -25.18 1.71 13.70
CA TYR A 304 -25.63 0.44 14.30
C TYR A 304 -26.44 0.75 15.54
N ILE A 305 -27.73 0.35 15.54
CA ILE A 305 -28.70 0.61 16.59
C ILE A 305 -29.04 -0.69 17.30
N TYR A 306 -28.82 -0.77 18.61
CA TYR A 306 -29.15 -1.91 19.44
C TYR A 306 -30.02 -1.49 20.60
N HIS A 307 -31.19 -2.09 20.77
CA HIS A 307 -32.21 -1.70 21.76
C HIS A 307 -32.50 -0.18 21.77
N GLY A 308 -32.63 0.42 20.56
CA GLY A 308 -32.92 1.83 20.38
C GLY A 308 -31.74 2.79 20.66
N LYS A 309 -30.55 2.26 20.97
CA LYS A 309 -29.35 3.06 21.22
C LYS A 309 -28.32 2.85 20.12
N LYS A 310 -27.75 3.95 19.61
CA LYS A 310 -26.63 3.89 18.70
C LYS A 310 -25.38 3.38 19.44
N ILE A 311 -24.83 2.27 18.98
CA ILE A 311 -23.65 1.62 19.59
C ILE A 311 -22.37 1.82 18.77
N ASP A 312 -22.47 2.01 17.44
CA ASP A 312 -21.32 2.22 16.56
C ASP A 312 -21.75 2.91 15.26
N GLN A 313 -20.76 3.34 14.48
CA GLN A 313 -20.96 3.85 13.12
C GLN A 313 -19.76 3.44 12.24
N GLN A 314 -20.05 2.88 11.06
CA GLN A 314 -19.04 2.47 10.08
C GLN A 314 -19.45 2.88 8.67
N VAL A 315 -18.51 2.83 7.75
CA VAL A 315 -18.75 3.09 6.33
C VAL A 315 -18.65 1.79 5.55
N HIS A 316 -19.63 1.55 4.67
CA HIS A 316 -19.69 0.38 3.82
C HIS A 316 -18.93 0.64 2.51
N LEU A 317 -17.81 -0.07 2.31
CA LEU A 317 -16.92 0.17 1.18
C LEU A 317 -17.08 -0.91 0.08
N GLY A 318 -18.31 -1.10 -0.39
CA GLY A 318 -18.67 -2.03 -1.43
C GLY A 318 -20.15 -1.96 -1.77
N TYR A 319 -20.62 -2.97 -2.46
CA TYR A 319 -22.04 -3.20 -2.75
C TYR A 319 -22.49 -4.50 -2.09
N ASP A 320 -23.63 -4.46 -1.41
CA ASP A 320 -24.31 -5.67 -0.98
C ASP A 320 -25.28 -6.08 -2.08
N LEU A 321 -24.94 -7.15 -2.77
CA LEU A 321 -25.67 -7.68 -3.91
C LEU A 321 -26.53 -8.85 -3.45
N ALA A 322 -27.81 -8.59 -3.15
CA ALA A 322 -28.77 -9.60 -2.77
C ALA A 322 -29.05 -10.56 -3.92
N VAL A 323 -29.04 -11.82 -3.59
CA VAL A 323 -29.31 -12.94 -4.50
C VAL A 323 -30.22 -13.94 -3.81
N THR A 324 -30.73 -14.95 -4.55
CA THR A 324 -31.33 -16.10 -3.91
C THR A 324 -30.27 -16.89 -3.15
N GLN A 325 -30.68 -17.59 -2.09
CA GLN A 325 -29.77 -18.28 -1.18
C GLN A 325 -28.87 -19.30 -1.92
N HIS A 326 -27.57 -19.26 -1.58
CA HIS A 326 -26.52 -20.14 -2.13
C HIS A 326 -26.37 -20.10 -3.66
N VAL A 327 -26.48 -18.93 -4.24
CA VAL A 327 -26.22 -18.73 -5.68
C VAL A 327 -24.72 -18.77 -5.97
N GLY A 328 -24.35 -19.26 -7.15
CA GLY A 328 -22.98 -19.24 -7.63
C GLY A 328 -22.43 -17.81 -7.71
N VAL A 329 -21.29 -17.55 -7.03
CA VAL A 329 -20.59 -16.27 -7.06
C VAL A 329 -19.68 -16.24 -8.26
N GLU A 330 -19.94 -15.28 -9.16
CA GLU A 330 -19.24 -15.12 -10.44
C GLU A 330 -18.03 -14.20 -10.31
N ALA A 331 -16.90 -14.59 -10.91
CA ALA A 331 -15.77 -13.68 -11.08
C ALA A 331 -16.18 -12.51 -12.00
N SER A 332 -16.01 -11.29 -11.52
CA SER A 332 -16.40 -10.06 -12.24
C SER A 332 -15.59 -9.86 -13.53
N ASN A 333 -14.36 -10.37 -13.57
CA ASN A 333 -13.51 -10.37 -14.76
C ASN A 333 -12.43 -11.46 -14.68
N ASP A 334 -11.66 -11.61 -15.76
CA ASP A 334 -10.46 -12.44 -15.78
C ASP A 334 -9.46 -11.96 -14.74
N GLY A 335 -8.79 -12.88 -14.05
CA GLY A 335 -7.82 -12.52 -13.03
C GLY A 335 -7.14 -13.71 -12.37
N ARG A 336 -6.38 -13.41 -11.33
CA ARG A 336 -5.71 -14.41 -10.48
C ARG A 336 -6.17 -14.26 -9.03
N VAL A 337 -6.56 -15.35 -8.40
CA VAL A 337 -6.94 -15.37 -6.99
C VAL A 337 -5.70 -15.08 -6.13
N VAL A 338 -5.79 -14.06 -5.29
CA VAL A 338 -4.71 -13.65 -4.35
C VAL A 338 -5.08 -13.87 -2.89
N TRP A 339 -6.35 -14.19 -2.64
CA TRP A 339 -6.88 -14.59 -1.34
C TRP A 339 -8.10 -15.50 -1.51
N ALA A 340 -8.19 -16.60 -0.77
CA ALA A 340 -9.33 -17.51 -0.75
C ALA A 340 -9.41 -18.19 0.61
N ALA A 341 -9.89 -17.45 1.63
CA ALA A 341 -9.93 -17.91 3.01
C ALA A 341 -10.87 -17.03 3.86
N PRO A 342 -11.25 -17.45 5.09
CA PRO A 342 -11.95 -16.57 6.02
C PRO A 342 -11.18 -15.29 6.33
N LEU A 343 -11.88 -14.15 6.40
CA LEU A 343 -11.33 -12.83 6.69
C LEU A 343 -12.27 -12.05 7.63
N GLY A 344 -12.39 -12.48 8.86
CA GLY A 344 -13.13 -11.84 9.95
C GLY A 344 -14.52 -11.35 9.52
N ILE A 345 -14.74 -10.02 9.55
CA ILE A 345 -16.05 -9.43 9.21
C ILE A 345 -16.52 -9.74 7.78
N TYR A 346 -15.61 -9.99 6.85
CA TYR A 346 -15.93 -10.38 5.47
C TYR A 346 -16.36 -11.85 5.33
N GLY A 347 -16.27 -12.65 6.40
CA GLY A 347 -16.57 -14.08 6.37
C GLY A 347 -15.63 -14.82 5.43
N ASN A 348 -16.11 -15.85 4.75
CA ASN A 348 -15.36 -16.49 3.67
C ASN A 348 -15.23 -15.49 2.52
N CYS A 349 -13.98 -15.20 2.15
CA CYS A 349 -13.64 -14.10 1.26
C CYS A 349 -12.73 -14.57 0.14
N ILE A 350 -13.00 -14.10 -1.09
CA ILE A 350 -12.12 -14.25 -2.24
C ILE A 350 -11.67 -12.85 -2.68
N VAL A 351 -10.38 -12.72 -3.02
CA VAL A 351 -9.85 -11.53 -3.70
C VAL A 351 -9.18 -11.96 -4.99
N VAL A 352 -9.58 -11.31 -6.09
CA VAL A 352 -9.04 -11.56 -7.43
C VAL A 352 -8.25 -10.34 -7.88
N ASP A 353 -6.98 -10.55 -8.25
CA ASP A 353 -6.12 -9.56 -8.88
C ASP A 353 -6.39 -9.49 -10.39
N HIS A 354 -6.55 -8.30 -10.91
CA HIS A 354 -6.78 -8.02 -12.32
C HIS A 354 -5.59 -7.32 -12.99
N GLY A 355 -4.50 -7.15 -12.24
CA GLY A 355 -3.28 -6.50 -12.66
C GLY A 355 -3.24 -5.01 -12.31
N TYR A 356 -2.02 -4.49 -12.25
CA TYR A 356 -1.71 -3.09 -11.98
C TYR A 356 -2.38 -2.52 -10.71
N GLY A 357 -2.53 -3.34 -9.67
CA GLY A 357 -3.10 -2.97 -8.38
C GLY A 357 -4.63 -3.02 -8.31
N LEU A 358 -5.32 -3.32 -9.41
CA LEU A 358 -6.77 -3.42 -9.44
C LEU A 358 -7.22 -4.80 -8.96
N GLN A 359 -8.09 -4.86 -7.94
CA GLN A 359 -8.55 -6.09 -7.33
C GLN A 359 -10.05 -6.04 -7.04
N THR A 360 -10.75 -7.18 -7.17
CA THR A 360 -12.14 -7.37 -6.73
C THR A 360 -12.21 -8.25 -5.50
N ILE A 361 -13.15 -7.97 -4.62
CA ILE A 361 -13.35 -8.61 -3.31
C ILE A 361 -14.77 -9.17 -3.27
N TYR A 362 -14.90 -10.43 -2.85
CA TYR A 362 -16.16 -11.16 -2.71
C TYR A 362 -16.27 -11.70 -1.28
N GLY A 363 -17.17 -11.15 -0.49
CA GLY A 363 -17.36 -11.54 0.91
C GLY A 363 -18.64 -12.34 1.19
N HIS A 364 -18.76 -12.81 2.42
CA HIS A 364 -19.88 -13.50 3.03
C HIS A 364 -20.23 -14.86 2.40
N MET A 365 -19.30 -15.46 1.66
CA MET A 365 -19.55 -16.72 0.95
C MET A 365 -19.81 -17.88 1.92
N SER A 366 -20.73 -18.78 1.56
CA SER A 366 -20.95 -20.05 2.29
C SER A 366 -19.91 -21.10 1.93
N ARG A 367 -19.38 -21.07 0.68
CA ARG A 367 -18.39 -22.00 0.17
C ARG A 367 -17.44 -21.29 -0.82
N ILE A 368 -16.17 -21.64 -0.73
CA ILE A 368 -15.12 -21.23 -1.66
C ILE A 368 -14.69 -22.45 -2.48
N ASP A 369 -14.69 -22.34 -3.82
CA ASP A 369 -14.36 -23.43 -4.74
C ASP A 369 -13.03 -23.19 -5.50
N VAL A 370 -12.29 -22.11 -5.16
CA VAL A 370 -11.01 -21.74 -5.75
C VAL A 370 -9.94 -21.59 -4.68
N HIS A 371 -8.66 -21.59 -5.09
CA HIS A 371 -7.52 -21.46 -4.20
C HIS A 371 -6.65 -20.25 -4.58
N GLU A 372 -5.87 -19.76 -3.65
CA GLU A 372 -4.87 -18.74 -3.94
C GLU A 372 -3.90 -19.26 -5.01
N GLY A 373 -3.68 -18.42 -6.04
CA GLY A 373 -2.87 -18.75 -7.22
C GLY A 373 -3.68 -19.19 -8.44
N ASP A 374 -4.93 -19.60 -8.28
CA ASP A 374 -5.78 -20.01 -9.41
C ASP A 374 -6.05 -18.84 -10.35
N THR A 375 -6.11 -19.13 -11.65
CA THR A 375 -6.58 -18.20 -12.66
C THR A 375 -8.09 -18.40 -12.85
N VAL A 376 -8.84 -17.32 -12.79
CA VAL A 376 -10.30 -17.32 -13.03
C VAL A 376 -10.64 -16.56 -14.29
N LYS A 377 -11.75 -16.95 -14.92
CA LYS A 377 -12.32 -16.28 -16.09
C LYS A 377 -13.55 -15.47 -15.69
N ARG A 378 -13.80 -14.40 -16.42
CA ARG A 378 -15.02 -13.61 -16.29
C ARG A 378 -16.26 -14.52 -16.30
N SER A 379 -17.15 -14.32 -15.35
CA SER A 379 -18.36 -15.12 -15.10
C SER A 379 -18.11 -16.58 -14.66
N GLN A 380 -16.87 -16.96 -14.37
CA GLN A 380 -16.59 -18.26 -13.75
C GLN A 380 -17.14 -18.27 -12.31
N ILE A 381 -17.84 -19.36 -11.95
CA ILE A 381 -18.29 -19.57 -10.57
C ILE A 381 -17.08 -19.92 -9.70
N MET A 382 -16.93 -19.19 -8.59
CA MET A 382 -15.80 -19.33 -7.64
C MET A 382 -16.24 -19.90 -6.29
N GLY A 383 -17.53 -20.09 -6.08
CA GLY A 383 -18.13 -20.60 -4.85
C GLY A 383 -19.60 -20.24 -4.76
N LEU A 384 -20.15 -20.24 -3.55
CA LEU A 384 -21.56 -19.95 -3.30
C LEU A 384 -21.73 -18.76 -2.35
N SER A 385 -22.75 -17.92 -2.61
CA SER A 385 -23.16 -16.85 -1.71
C SER A 385 -23.56 -17.38 -0.34
N GLY A 386 -23.63 -16.53 0.66
CA GLY A 386 -23.96 -16.92 2.01
C GLY A 386 -24.08 -15.74 2.97
N MET A 387 -23.87 -16.02 4.25
CA MET A 387 -24.00 -15.05 5.33
C MET A 387 -22.90 -15.21 6.39
N THR A 388 -21.72 -15.69 6.02
CA THR A 388 -20.58 -15.80 6.96
C THR A 388 -20.03 -14.41 7.34
N GLY A 389 -19.36 -14.32 8.48
CA GLY A 389 -18.85 -13.05 8.99
C GLY A 389 -19.97 -12.12 9.49
N MET A 390 -19.90 -10.83 9.20
CA MET A 390 -20.84 -9.81 9.70
C MET A 390 -21.99 -9.57 8.69
N ALA A 391 -22.65 -10.62 8.23
CA ALA A 391 -23.78 -10.54 7.32
C ALA A 391 -25.10 -10.91 8.03
N GLY A 392 -26.18 -10.17 7.74
CA GLY A 392 -27.52 -10.38 8.30
C GLY A 392 -28.41 -11.30 7.46
N GLY A 393 -28.05 -11.56 6.21
CA GLY A 393 -28.77 -12.39 5.25
C GLY A 393 -27.84 -12.85 4.14
N ASP A 394 -28.32 -13.76 3.26
CA ASP A 394 -27.54 -14.29 2.14
C ASP A 394 -27.40 -13.22 1.06
N HIS A 395 -26.18 -12.80 0.80
CA HIS A 395 -25.81 -11.85 -0.24
C HIS A 395 -24.33 -11.99 -0.61
N VAL A 396 -23.93 -11.31 -1.67
CA VAL A 396 -22.52 -11.14 -2.02
C VAL A 396 -22.11 -9.71 -1.66
N HIS A 397 -21.22 -9.55 -0.68
CA HIS A 397 -20.50 -8.29 -0.53
C HIS A 397 -19.47 -8.18 -1.63
N PHE A 398 -19.68 -7.27 -2.58
CA PHE A 398 -18.78 -7.01 -3.71
C PHE A 398 -18.09 -5.68 -3.52
N ALA A 399 -16.76 -5.68 -3.54
CA ALA A 399 -15.98 -4.45 -3.48
C ALA A 399 -14.85 -4.47 -4.51
N MET A 400 -14.34 -3.29 -4.83
CA MET A 400 -13.13 -3.11 -5.63
C MET A 400 -12.12 -2.29 -4.87
N GLN A 401 -10.84 -2.56 -5.10
CA GLN A 401 -9.75 -1.72 -4.60
C GLN A 401 -8.69 -1.52 -5.66
N LEU A 402 -8.01 -0.38 -5.58
CA LEU A 402 -6.88 -0.02 -6.40
C LEU A 402 -5.69 0.34 -5.50
N ASP A 403 -4.59 -0.39 -5.63
CA ASP A 403 -3.39 -0.29 -4.78
C ASP A 403 -3.74 -0.21 -3.26
N GLY A 404 -4.78 -0.97 -2.83
CA GLY A 404 -5.23 -1.06 -1.46
C GLY A 404 -6.21 0.03 -1.01
N VAL A 405 -6.60 0.94 -1.89
CA VAL A 405 -7.66 1.93 -1.66
C VAL A 405 -8.96 1.42 -2.25
N GLN A 406 -10.00 1.27 -1.42
CA GLN A 406 -11.31 0.82 -1.90
C GLN A 406 -11.99 1.92 -2.72
N ILE A 407 -12.56 1.53 -3.86
CA ILE A 407 -13.18 2.40 -4.86
C ILE A 407 -14.60 1.95 -5.19
N ASP A 408 -15.41 2.85 -5.75
CA ASP A 408 -16.77 2.54 -6.21
C ASP A 408 -16.70 1.61 -7.44
N PRO A 409 -17.27 0.41 -7.36
CA PRO A 409 -17.32 -0.53 -8.49
C PRO A 409 -18.14 -0.04 -9.69
N LYS A 410 -19.04 0.92 -9.50
CA LYS A 410 -20.04 1.32 -10.49
C LYS A 410 -19.43 1.71 -11.84
N GLU A 411 -18.33 2.44 -11.82
CA GLU A 411 -17.65 2.88 -13.05
C GLU A 411 -17.03 1.71 -13.82
N TRP A 412 -16.53 0.71 -13.11
CA TRP A 412 -15.91 -0.47 -13.71
C TRP A 412 -16.92 -1.43 -14.38
N TRP A 413 -18.20 -1.29 -14.07
CA TRP A 413 -19.28 -1.98 -14.78
C TRP A 413 -19.72 -1.25 -16.05
N ASP A 414 -19.28 0.00 -16.27
CA ASP A 414 -19.59 0.80 -17.45
C ASP A 414 -18.49 0.67 -18.52
N ALA A 415 -18.83 -0.02 -19.62
CA ALA A 415 -17.94 -0.20 -20.76
C ALA A 415 -17.47 1.12 -21.39
N HIS A 416 -18.34 2.13 -21.41
CA HIS A 416 -18.03 3.43 -21.98
C HIS A 416 -17.02 4.19 -21.10
N TRP A 417 -17.23 4.16 -19.79
CA TRP A 417 -16.28 4.76 -18.86
C TRP A 417 -14.88 4.10 -18.96
N ILE A 418 -14.82 2.76 -18.97
CA ILE A 418 -13.55 2.02 -19.13
C ILE A 418 -12.87 2.40 -20.46
N GLN A 419 -13.65 2.50 -21.54
CA GLN A 419 -13.11 2.88 -22.84
C GLN A 419 -12.46 4.25 -22.82
N ASP A 420 -13.09 5.22 -22.15
CA ASP A 420 -12.61 6.60 -22.14
C ASP A 420 -11.50 6.84 -21.13
N HIS A 421 -11.58 6.23 -19.94
CA HIS A 421 -10.63 6.47 -18.84
C HIS A 421 -9.42 5.55 -18.83
N VAL A 422 -9.54 4.33 -19.41
CA VAL A 422 -8.45 3.36 -19.38
C VAL A 422 -7.98 3.01 -20.78
N VAL A 423 -8.87 2.44 -21.61
CA VAL A 423 -8.46 1.80 -22.88
C VAL A 423 -7.82 2.78 -23.84
N ARG A 424 -8.42 3.95 -24.04
CA ARG A 424 -7.89 4.98 -24.96
C ARG A 424 -6.54 5.53 -24.48
N ARG A 425 -6.35 5.68 -23.17
CA ARG A 425 -5.13 6.30 -22.63
C ARG A 425 -3.91 5.39 -22.74
N VAL A 426 -4.10 4.10 -22.52
CA VAL A 426 -3.00 3.11 -22.63
C VAL A 426 -3.02 2.31 -23.92
N ASP A 427 -4.04 2.51 -24.79
CA ASP A 427 -4.24 1.74 -26.01
C ASP A 427 -4.23 0.22 -25.73
N LEU A 428 -5.14 -0.21 -24.86
CA LEU A 428 -5.20 -1.59 -24.39
C LEU A 428 -5.55 -2.54 -25.56
N PRO A 429 -4.62 -3.40 -26.01
CA PRO A 429 -4.88 -4.23 -27.17
C PRO A 429 -5.94 -5.29 -26.86
N GLY A 430 -6.86 -5.50 -27.80
CA GLY A 430 -7.84 -6.58 -27.73
C GLY A 430 -9.03 -6.33 -26.80
N PHE A 431 -9.18 -5.11 -26.25
CA PHE A 431 -10.35 -4.79 -25.45
C PHE A 431 -11.64 -4.88 -26.26
N GLY A 432 -12.65 -5.60 -25.72
CA GLY A 432 -13.96 -5.77 -26.35
C GLY A 432 -14.01 -6.80 -27.49
N LYS A 433 -12.93 -7.57 -27.70
CA LYS A 433 -12.87 -8.64 -28.73
C LYS A 433 -13.24 -10.00 -28.15
#